data_9e272a43bc258573e90f9e238344919e
#
_entry.id   9e272a43bc258573e90f9e238344919e
#
_cell.length_a   1.000
_cell.length_b   1.000
_cell.length_c   1.000
_cell.angle_alpha   90.00
_cell.angle_beta   90.00
_cell.angle_gamma   90.00
#
_symmetry.space_group_name_H-M   'P 1'
#
loop_
_entity.id
_entity.type
_entity.pdbx_description
1 polymer ?
#
loop_
_entity_poly.entity_id
_entity_poly.type
_entity_poly.pdbx_seq_one_letter_code
_entity_poly.pdbx_strand_id
1 'polypeptide(L)'
;MKLQDEIVRRVQAALPDAVIELRDLTGGGDHWQAVIVSAGFEGKLPVARQRLVFGALGELMHGPIHALTLKTLTPQQAQESGR
;
A
#
# COMPACT_ATOMS: atom_id res chain seq x y z
N MET A 1 9.80 -11.95 11.03
CA MET A 1 9.62 -10.71 10.26
C MET A 1 8.36 -10.01 10.70
N LYS A 2 8.42 -8.70 10.91
CA LYS A 2 7.25 -7.95 11.32
C LYS A 2 6.26 -7.82 10.16
N LEU A 3 4.98 -7.72 10.47
CA LEU A 3 3.95 -7.61 9.44
C LEU A 3 4.17 -6.41 8.52
N GLN A 4 4.55 -5.24 9.06
CA GLN A 4 4.79 -4.08 8.21
C GLN A 4 5.93 -4.32 7.23
N ASP A 5 6.97 -5.05 7.63
CA ASP A 5 8.07 -5.38 6.72
C ASP A 5 7.59 -6.29 5.58
N GLU A 6 6.72 -7.22 5.91
CA GLU A 6 6.15 -8.12 4.90
C GLU A 6 5.25 -7.37 3.93
N ILE A 7 4.44 -6.43 4.42
CA ILE A 7 3.60 -5.59 3.57
C ILE A 7 4.47 -4.81 2.58
N VAL A 8 5.51 -4.15 3.08
CA VAL A 8 6.42 -3.37 2.24
C VAL A 8 7.07 -4.27 1.19
N ARG A 9 7.57 -5.43 1.61
CA ARG A 9 8.24 -6.36 0.70
C ARG A 9 7.34 -6.81 -0.43
N ARG A 10 6.09 -7.16 -0.11
CA ARG A 10 5.15 -7.64 -1.13
C ARG A 10 4.73 -6.53 -2.09
N VAL A 11 4.50 -5.33 -1.57
CA VAL A 11 4.15 -4.20 -2.44
C VAL A 11 5.33 -3.85 -3.35
N GLN A 12 6.54 -3.83 -2.83
CA GLN A 12 7.72 -3.51 -3.64
C GLN A 12 8.07 -4.61 -4.63
N ALA A 13 7.65 -5.84 -4.39
CA ALA A 13 7.80 -6.90 -5.39
C ALA A 13 6.97 -6.62 -6.63
N ALA A 14 5.78 -6.04 -6.45
CA ALA A 14 4.90 -5.66 -7.57
C ALA A 14 5.23 -4.27 -8.12
N LEU A 15 5.68 -3.36 -7.26
CA LEU A 15 5.97 -1.97 -7.58
C LEU A 15 7.36 -1.62 -7.04
N PRO A 16 8.43 -1.94 -7.78
CA PRO A 16 9.81 -1.79 -7.24
C PRO A 16 10.18 -0.37 -6.82
N ASP A 17 9.55 0.64 -7.42
CA ASP A 17 9.80 2.04 -7.10
C ASP A 17 8.95 2.56 -5.93
N ALA A 18 8.06 1.73 -5.38
CA ALA A 18 7.06 2.21 -4.44
C ALA A 18 7.68 2.76 -3.16
N VAL A 19 7.17 3.91 -2.74
CA VAL A 19 7.42 4.47 -1.42
C VAL A 19 6.15 4.24 -0.60
N ILE A 20 6.29 3.60 0.55
CA ILE A 20 5.15 3.14 1.33
C ILE A 20 5.24 3.71 2.73
N GLU A 21 4.18 4.41 3.16
CA GLU A 21 4.01 4.81 4.54
C GLU A 21 2.91 3.96 5.16
N LEU A 22 3.22 3.32 6.27
CA LEU A 22 2.25 2.52 7.01
C LEU A 22 1.96 3.16 8.35
N ARG A 23 0.69 3.16 8.72
CA ARG A 23 0.24 3.61 10.03
C ARG A 23 -0.64 2.54 10.64
N ASP A 24 -0.31 2.14 11.86
CA ASP A 24 -1.12 1.23 12.66
C ASP A 24 -2.18 2.07 13.36
N LEU A 25 -3.45 1.93 12.94
CA LEU A 25 -4.51 2.83 13.38
C LEU A 25 -4.98 2.57 14.81
N THR A 26 -4.83 1.32 15.29
CA THR A 26 -5.36 0.93 16.60
C THR A 26 -4.27 0.63 17.62
N GLY A 27 -3.03 0.50 17.16
CA GLY A 27 -1.93 0.02 18.00
C GLY A 27 -1.90 -1.49 18.18
N GLY A 28 -2.89 -2.20 17.61
CA GLY A 28 -2.97 -3.66 17.73
C GLY A 28 -2.28 -4.44 16.61
N GLY A 29 -1.79 -3.74 15.57
CA GLY A 29 -1.07 -4.39 14.48
C GLY A 29 -1.96 -5.06 13.45
N ASP A 30 -3.26 -4.78 13.44
CA ASP A 30 -4.21 -5.44 12.54
C ASP A 30 -5.03 -4.47 11.68
N HIS A 31 -5.13 -3.21 12.05
CA HIS A 31 -5.81 -2.18 11.28
C HIS A 31 -4.78 -1.17 10.77
N TRP A 32 -4.60 -1.12 9.46
CA TRP A 32 -3.52 -0.36 8.84
C TRP A 32 -4.03 0.68 7.87
N GLN A 33 -3.31 1.79 7.77
CA GLN A 33 -3.42 2.73 6.69
C GLN A 33 -2.12 2.72 5.91
N ALA A 34 -2.20 2.57 4.59
CA ALA A 34 -1.04 2.59 3.73
C ALA A 34 -1.17 3.71 2.70
N VAL A 35 -0.15 4.54 2.61
CA VAL A 35 -0.01 5.52 1.53
C VAL A 35 1.11 5.01 0.64
N ILE A 36 0.80 4.77 -0.63
CA ILE A 36 1.74 4.16 -1.57
C ILE A 36 1.90 5.09 -2.76
N VAL A 37 3.13 5.49 -3.03
CA VAL A 37 3.49 6.33 -4.17
C VAL A 37 4.29 5.48 -5.15
N SER A 38 3.84 5.40 -6.39
CA SER A 38 4.54 4.63 -7.41
C SER A 38 4.21 5.13 -8.81
N ALA A 39 5.21 5.18 -9.67
CA ALA A 39 5.02 5.46 -11.09
C ALA A 39 4.19 4.36 -11.77
N GLY A 40 4.15 3.16 -11.18
CA GLY A 40 3.33 2.06 -11.69
C GLY A 40 1.83 2.32 -11.61
N PHE A 41 1.42 3.37 -10.90
CA PHE A 41 0.01 3.77 -10.83
C PHE A 41 -0.40 4.71 -11.97
N GLU A 42 0.55 5.18 -12.76
CA GLU A 42 0.22 6.12 -13.85
C GLU A 42 -0.67 5.45 -14.87
N GLY A 43 -1.71 6.18 -15.31
CA GLY A 43 -2.66 5.67 -16.27
C GLY A 43 -3.70 4.71 -15.69
N LYS A 44 -3.65 4.43 -14.39
CA LYS A 44 -4.59 3.51 -13.74
C LYS A 44 -5.61 4.28 -12.91
N LEU A 45 -6.88 3.85 -13.00
CA LEU A 45 -7.94 4.36 -12.14
C LEU A 45 -7.74 3.84 -10.71
N PRO A 46 -8.31 4.54 -9.70
CA PRO A 46 -8.12 4.13 -8.30
C PRO A 46 -8.47 2.68 -8.01
N VAL A 47 -9.54 2.16 -8.62
CA VAL A 47 -9.94 0.76 -8.42
C VAL A 47 -8.86 -0.19 -8.93
N ALA A 48 -8.27 0.11 -10.08
CA ALA A 48 -7.21 -0.73 -10.63
C ALA A 48 -5.96 -0.71 -9.77
N ARG A 49 -5.65 0.46 -9.20
CA ARG A 49 -4.52 0.60 -8.28
C ARG A 49 -4.72 -0.24 -7.03
N GLN A 50 -5.92 -0.19 -6.46
CA GLN A 50 -6.25 -0.97 -5.27
C GLN A 50 -6.18 -2.46 -5.54
N ARG A 51 -6.70 -2.91 -6.68
CA ARG A 51 -6.63 -4.32 -7.06
C ARG A 51 -5.19 -4.80 -7.17
N LEU A 52 -4.32 -3.96 -7.72
CA LEU A 52 -2.90 -4.30 -7.84
C LEU A 52 -2.27 -4.50 -6.46
N VAL A 53 -2.54 -3.59 -5.53
CA VAL A 53 -1.98 -3.67 -4.18
C VAL A 53 -2.56 -4.85 -3.41
N PHE A 54 -3.88 -5.03 -3.44
CA PHE A 54 -4.50 -6.17 -2.75
C PHE A 54 -4.02 -7.50 -3.33
N GLY A 55 -3.83 -7.56 -4.64
CA GLY A 55 -3.27 -8.74 -5.27
C GLY A 55 -1.84 -9.03 -4.80
N ALA A 56 -1.03 -7.99 -4.64
CA ALA A 56 0.33 -8.14 -4.13
C ALA A 56 0.36 -8.63 -2.69
N LEU A 57 -0.58 -8.15 -1.86
CA LEU A 57 -0.66 -8.57 -0.47
C LEU A 57 -1.22 -9.99 -0.30
N GLY A 58 -2.09 -10.40 -1.23
CA GLY A 58 -2.58 -11.77 -1.28
C GLY A 58 -3.20 -12.24 0.02
N GLU A 59 -2.69 -13.35 0.53
CA GLU A 59 -3.23 -14.00 1.72
C GLU A 59 -3.06 -13.19 3.00
N LEU A 60 -2.21 -12.17 3.02
CA LEU A 60 -2.10 -11.30 4.19
C LEU A 60 -3.43 -10.62 4.50
N MET A 61 -4.25 -10.37 3.46
CA MET A 61 -5.56 -9.75 3.63
C MET A 61 -6.60 -10.70 4.23
N HIS A 62 -6.31 -11.99 4.29
CA HIS A 62 -7.20 -13.00 4.85
C HIS A 62 -6.70 -13.53 6.20
N GLY A 63 -5.66 -12.91 6.74
CA GLY A 63 -5.04 -13.37 7.98
C GLY A 63 -4.62 -12.20 8.85
N PRO A 64 -3.33 -11.84 8.88
CA PRO A 64 -2.83 -10.85 9.84
C PRO A 64 -3.35 -9.43 9.61
N ILE A 65 -3.71 -9.07 8.38
CA ILE A 65 -4.30 -7.75 8.12
C ILE A 65 -5.81 -7.86 8.25
N HIS A 66 -6.36 -7.27 9.32
CA HIS A 66 -7.80 -7.28 9.55
C HIS A 66 -8.50 -6.24 8.70
N ALA A 67 -7.93 -5.05 8.60
CA ALA A 67 -8.45 -3.96 7.79
C ALA A 67 -7.30 -3.12 7.24
N LEU A 68 -7.46 -2.66 5.99
CA LEU A 68 -6.44 -1.86 5.33
C LEU A 68 -7.13 -0.74 4.53
N THR A 69 -6.76 0.50 4.85
CA THR A 69 -7.16 1.67 4.09
C THR A 69 -6.00 2.06 3.17
N LEU A 70 -6.27 2.20 1.88
CA LEU A 70 -5.24 2.53 0.90
C LEU A 70 -5.42 3.94 0.37
N LYS A 71 -4.30 4.64 0.25
CA LYS A 71 -4.18 5.85 -0.56
C LYS A 71 -3.08 5.60 -1.58
N THR A 72 -3.43 5.64 -2.86
CA THR A 72 -2.49 5.35 -3.94
C THR A 72 -2.25 6.61 -4.75
N LEU A 73 -0.99 6.95 -4.96
CA LEU A 73 -0.59 8.19 -5.62
C LEU A 73 0.48 7.90 -6.65
N THR A 74 0.41 8.61 -7.78
CA THR A 74 1.57 8.70 -8.68
C THR A 74 2.57 9.68 -8.05
N PRO A 75 3.85 9.66 -8.49
CA PRO A 75 4.82 10.64 -7.98
C PRO A 75 4.36 12.09 -8.15
N GLN A 76 3.72 12.40 -9.28
CA GLN A 76 3.18 13.73 -9.52
C GLN A 76 2.08 14.08 -8.52
N GLN A 77 1.15 13.16 -8.28
CA GLN A 77 0.07 13.36 -7.31
C GLN A 77 0.61 13.56 -5.90
N ALA A 78 1.63 12.79 -5.53
CA ALA A 78 2.26 12.93 -4.23
C ALA A 78 2.89 14.31 -4.06
N GLN A 79 3.54 14.80 -5.10
CA GLN A 79 4.15 16.12 -5.11
C GLN A 79 3.09 17.22 -5.00
N GLU A 80 1.99 17.08 -5.73
CA GLU A 80 0.89 18.04 -5.71
C GLU A 80 0.19 18.08 -4.36
N SER A 81 0.15 16.96 -3.64
CA SER A 81 -0.48 16.90 -2.32
C SER A 81 0.44 17.33 -1.19
N GLY A 82 1.66 17.78 -1.49
CA GLY A 82 2.60 18.26 -0.50
C GLY A 82 3.33 17.17 0.25
N ARG A 83 3.42 15.98 -0.31
CA ARG A 83 4.11 14.86 0.34
C ARG A 83 5.58 14.83 -0.01
#